data_b0d23cdd41f548d66913b0392d66ff2e
#
_entry.id   b0d23cdd41f548d66913b0392d66ff2e
#
_cell.length_a   1.000
_cell.length_b   1.000
_cell.length_c   1.000
_cell.angle_alpha   90.00
_cell.angle_beta   90.00
_cell.angle_gamma   90.00
#
_symmetry.space_group_name_H-M   'P 1'
#
loop_
_entity.id
_entity.type
_entity.pdbx_description
1 polymer ?
#
loop_
_entity_poly.entity_id
_entity_poly.type
_entity_poly.pdbx_seq_one_letter_code
_entity_poly.pdbx_strand_id
1 'polypeptide(L)'
;MDASTLVACLNALPSSQAVLIRGDHGVGKSQIIHQLNEMKGRTLIDVRASTMQEGDVVGYPDIEKIKTLGMACFALPAWYVRACQEPCTLFLDELNRGLVGVLNGMFQVVLDRELGNGTDGKPMRLHPDTQVVAAVNWGADYTVNEMDPALLSRFWVQDFKPTVQDWLAWAKVNGINEVLVDFIQNNPNHLRPTKAVEPGKKTPDQRAWDKFNTTLRHMGVDLADCGGNPPVLLYPIGLGFVGVEAAAALVDFVKNYQSVITAEDILVNWKKVAAKVKDLPTEKKLSIIEKVKDHCKANKWDLDQVANLRRFFDTLTGECKMSLYNGVLASGNTANLTAFHGLVKDEIMGVINAAQAVAKKTK
;
A
#
# COMPACT_ATOMS: atom_id res chain seq x y z
N MET A 1 3.98 -12.63 -10.07
CA MET A 1 4.76 -11.38 -10.28
C MET A 1 4.44 -10.43 -9.15
N ASP A 2 5.42 -9.73 -8.59
CA ASP A 2 5.25 -8.68 -7.59
C ASP A 2 4.70 -7.37 -8.22
N ALA A 3 4.39 -6.38 -7.37
CA ALA A 3 3.77 -5.14 -7.81
C ALA A 3 4.70 -4.27 -8.66
N SER A 4 5.96 -4.14 -8.27
CA SER A 4 6.93 -3.28 -8.97
C SER A 4 7.22 -3.79 -10.37
N THR A 5 7.41 -5.10 -10.51
CA THR A 5 7.64 -5.76 -11.81
C THR A 5 6.40 -5.66 -12.71
N LEU A 6 5.18 -5.82 -12.16
CA LEU A 6 3.95 -5.65 -12.94
C LEU A 6 3.84 -4.23 -13.50
N VAL A 7 4.07 -3.20 -12.69
CA VAL A 7 4.07 -1.81 -13.13
C VAL A 7 5.10 -1.56 -14.23
N ALA A 8 6.31 -2.08 -14.08
CA ALA A 8 7.36 -1.97 -15.10
C ALA A 8 6.94 -2.62 -16.44
N CYS A 9 6.36 -3.81 -16.39
CA CYS A 9 5.84 -4.48 -17.57
C CYS A 9 4.70 -3.69 -18.24
N LEU A 10 3.71 -3.21 -17.46
CA LEU A 10 2.60 -2.40 -17.98
C LEU A 10 3.07 -1.10 -18.64
N ASN A 11 4.19 -0.56 -18.20
CA ASN A 11 4.81 0.62 -18.81
C ASN A 11 5.57 0.31 -20.11
N ALA A 12 6.13 -0.89 -20.22
CA ALA A 12 6.92 -1.31 -21.37
C ALA A 12 6.07 -1.86 -22.52
N LEU A 13 4.86 -2.38 -22.21
CA LEU A 13 3.97 -2.95 -23.23
C LEU A 13 3.36 -1.85 -24.11
N PRO A 14 3.26 -2.07 -25.44
CA PRO A 14 2.58 -1.16 -26.35
C PRO A 14 1.08 -1.14 -26.05
N SER A 15 0.41 -0.02 -26.31
CA SER A 15 -1.05 0.13 -26.10
C SER A 15 -1.88 -0.87 -26.94
N SER A 16 -1.34 -1.37 -28.03
CA SER A 16 -1.98 -2.40 -28.87
C SER A 16 -2.03 -3.79 -28.21
N GLN A 17 -1.17 -4.05 -27.21
CA GLN A 17 -1.15 -5.32 -26.50
C GLN A 17 -2.17 -5.31 -25.37
N ALA A 18 -3.18 -6.15 -25.45
CA ALA A 18 -4.10 -6.38 -24.35
C ALA A 18 -3.41 -7.15 -23.19
N VAL A 19 -3.74 -6.79 -21.97
CA VAL A 19 -3.15 -7.38 -20.75
C VAL A 19 -4.22 -8.07 -19.92
N LEU A 20 -3.92 -9.26 -19.41
CA LEU A 20 -4.76 -9.99 -18.46
C LEU A 20 -4.02 -10.21 -17.15
N ILE A 21 -4.54 -9.63 -16.08
CA ILE A 21 -4.00 -9.80 -14.73
C ILE A 21 -4.84 -10.83 -13.98
N ARG A 22 -4.24 -11.95 -13.60
CA ARG A 22 -4.88 -13.01 -12.81
C ARG A 22 -4.39 -12.95 -11.37
N GLY A 23 -5.26 -13.19 -10.41
CA GLY A 23 -4.86 -13.26 -8.99
C GLY A 23 -6.05 -13.35 -8.06
N ASP A 24 -5.78 -13.63 -6.78
CA ASP A 24 -6.80 -13.76 -5.74
C ASP A 24 -7.60 -12.46 -5.55
N HIS A 25 -8.76 -12.57 -4.89
CA HIS A 25 -9.52 -11.37 -4.48
C HIS A 25 -8.74 -10.56 -3.43
N GLY A 26 -9.01 -9.26 -3.38
CA GLY A 26 -8.43 -8.38 -2.32
C GLY A 26 -6.93 -8.11 -2.42
N VAL A 27 -6.21 -8.67 -3.42
CA VAL A 27 -4.75 -8.48 -3.57
C VAL A 27 -4.34 -7.14 -4.21
N GLY A 28 -5.30 -6.29 -4.59
CA GLY A 28 -4.99 -4.96 -5.13
C GLY A 28 -4.87 -4.88 -6.65
N LYS A 29 -5.39 -5.85 -7.44
CA LYS A 29 -5.34 -5.79 -8.92
C LYS A 29 -5.89 -4.47 -9.48
N SER A 30 -7.11 -4.11 -9.11
CA SER A 30 -7.76 -2.87 -9.57
C SER A 30 -7.02 -1.64 -9.02
N GLN A 31 -6.57 -1.68 -7.76
CA GLN A 31 -5.86 -0.58 -7.12
C GLN A 31 -4.56 -0.21 -7.86
N ILE A 32 -3.77 -1.21 -8.27
CA ILE A 32 -2.51 -0.93 -9.00
C ILE A 32 -2.77 -0.29 -10.37
N ILE A 33 -3.87 -0.65 -11.04
CA ILE A 33 -4.25 -0.04 -12.32
C ILE A 33 -4.71 1.40 -12.11
N HIS A 34 -5.51 1.68 -11.08
CA HIS A 34 -5.92 3.05 -10.74
C HIS A 34 -4.70 3.93 -10.44
N GLN A 35 -3.80 3.49 -9.55
CA GLN A 35 -2.59 4.24 -9.20
C GLN A 35 -1.69 4.50 -10.41
N LEU A 36 -1.50 3.50 -11.28
CA LEU A 36 -0.69 3.66 -12.49
C LEU A 36 -1.27 4.72 -13.43
N ASN A 37 -2.60 4.78 -13.57
CA ASN A 37 -3.25 5.78 -14.41
C ASN A 37 -3.20 7.19 -13.81
N GLU A 38 -3.36 7.32 -12.49
CA GLU A 38 -3.16 8.59 -11.79
C GLU A 38 -1.75 9.13 -11.98
N MET A 39 -0.73 8.28 -11.80
CA MET A 39 0.66 8.65 -12.01
C MET A 39 0.97 9.10 -13.45
N LYS A 40 0.29 8.52 -14.44
CA LYS A 40 0.44 8.86 -15.85
C LYS A 40 -0.44 10.03 -16.29
N GLY A 41 -1.36 10.52 -15.44
CA GLY A 41 -2.39 11.49 -15.83
C GLY A 41 -3.28 10.99 -16.97
N ARG A 42 -3.49 9.65 -17.05
CA ARG A 42 -4.22 9.02 -18.14
C ARG A 42 -5.67 8.75 -17.74
N THR A 43 -6.60 8.98 -18.64
CA THR A 43 -8.01 8.63 -18.43
C THR A 43 -8.14 7.12 -18.17
N LEU A 44 -8.85 6.76 -17.10
CA LEU A 44 -9.24 5.39 -16.80
C LEU A 44 -10.74 5.20 -17.07
N ILE A 45 -11.09 4.24 -17.88
CA ILE A 45 -12.47 3.79 -18.10
C ILE A 45 -12.60 2.41 -17.45
N ASP A 46 -13.21 2.39 -16.27
CA ASP A 46 -13.39 1.18 -15.45
C ASP A 46 -14.75 0.55 -15.79
N VAL A 47 -14.71 -0.66 -16.33
CA VAL A 47 -15.89 -1.43 -16.77
C VAL A 47 -15.90 -2.77 -16.04
N ARG A 48 -16.98 -3.04 -15.29
CA ARG A 48 -17.09 -4.26 -14.51
C ARG A 48 -18.02 -5.26 -15.18
N ALA A 49 -17.44 -6.30 -15.78
CA ALA A 49 -18.18 -7.31 -16.56
C ALA A 49 -19.24 -8.05 -15.74
N SER A 50 -19.01 -8.26 -14.43
CA SER A 50 -19.96 -8.96 -13.53
C SER A 50 -21.29 -8.22 -13.32
N THR A 51 -21.37 -6.94 -13.66
CA THR A 51 -22.59 -6.11 -13.49
C THR A 51 -23.28 -5.76 -14.79
N MET A 52 -22.76 -6.27 -15.92
CA MET A 52 -23.26 -5.90 -17.26
C MET A 52 -24.23 -6.94 -17.83
N GLN A 53 -25.09 -6.44 -18.69
CA GLN A 53 -25.93 -7.22 -19.61
C GLN A 53 -25.39 -7.10 -21.03
N GLU A 54 -25.86 -7.94 -21.96
CA GLU A 54 -25.39 -7.93 -23.36
C GLU A 54 -25.55 -6.55 -24.02
N GLY A 55 -26.67 -5.85 -23.80
CA GLY A 55 -26.90 -4.50 -24.31
C GLY A 55 -25.91 -3.46 -23.84
N ASP A 56 -25.31 -3.66 -22.65
CA ASP A 56 -24.28 -2.76 -22.11
C ASP A 56 -22.94 -2.90 -22.84
N VAL A 57 -22.78 -3.92 -23.65
CA VAL A 57 -21.60 -4.16 -24.48
C VAL A 57 -21.91 -3.92 -25.96
N VAL A 58 -22.87 -4.64 -26.51
CA VAL A 58 -23.17 -4.56 -27.95
C VAL A 58 -23.97 -3.31 -28.32
N GLY A 59 -24.55 -2.64 -27.35
CA GLY A 59 -25.44 -1.47 -27.54
C GLY A 59 -26.89 -1.86 -27.72
N TYR A 60 -27.71 -0.84 -27.95
CA TYR A 60 -29.16 -0.97 -28.15
C TYR A 60 -29.56 -0.55 -29.56
N PRO A 61 -30.61 -1.14 -30.15
CA PRO A 61 -31.07 -0.75 -31.50
C PRO A 61 -31.41 0.75 -31.57
N ASP A 62 -30.79 1.45 -32.50
CA ASP A 62 -31.08 2.85 -32.81
C ASP A 62 -32.25 2.91 -33.82
N ILE A 63 -33.46 3.02 -33.30
CA ILE A 63 -34.71 2.96 -34.07
C ILE A 63 -34.80 4.06 -35.13
N GLU A 64 -34.26 5.25 -34.86
CA GLU A 64 -34.31 6.36 -35.83
C GLU A 64 -33.36 6.08 -37.00
N LYS A 65 -32.18 5.60 -36.74
CA LYS A 65 -31.23 5.21 -37.79
C LYS A 65 -31.69 4.01 -38.56
N ILE A 66 -32.30 3.02 -37.92
CA ILE A 66 -32.86 1.85 -38.58
C ILE A 66 -33.93 2.28 -39.61
N LYS A 67 -34.80 3.21 -39.21
CA LYS A 67 -35.85 3.76 -40.12
C LYS A 67 -35.25 4.53 -41.30
N THR A 68 -34.20 5.30 -41.05
CA THR A 68 -33.58 6.18 -42.06
C THR A 68 -32.69 5.43 -43.01
N LEU A 69 -31.95 4.47 -42.54
CA LEU A 69 -30.91 3.75 -43.31
C LEU A 69 -31.37 2.39 -43.83
N GLY A 70 -32.53 1.88 -43.35
CA GLY A 70 -33.04 0.56 -43.75
C GLY A 70 -32.17 -0.64 -43.32
N MET A 71 -31.25 -0.42 -42.35
CA MET A 71 -30.37 -1.45 -41.83
C MET A 71 -30.33 -1.43 -40.32
N ALA A 72 -29.97 -2.56 -39.70
CA ALA A 72 -29.79 -2.65 -38.26
C ALA A 72 -28.60 -1.78 -37.78
N CYS A 73 -28.89 -0.79 -36.96
CA CYS A 73 -27.89 0.09 -36.31
C CYS A 73 -28.05 0.02 -34.80
N PHE A 74 -26.94 0.08 -34.10
CA PHE A 74 -26.91 0.06 -32.64
C PHE A 74 -26.28 1.35 -32.12
N ALA A 75 -26.90 1.94 -31.11
CA ALA A 75 -26.29 2.98 -30.28
C ALA A 75 -25.27 2.30 -29.33
N LEU A 76 -23.98 2.55 -29.55
CA LEU A 76 -22.92 1.95 -28.76
C LEU A 76 -22.86 2.53 -27.35
N PRO A 77 -22.38 1.76 -26.35
CA PRO A 77 -22.25 2.21 -24.98
C PRO A 77 -21.31 3.42 -24.84
N ALA A 78 -21.65 4.36 -23.97
CA ALA A 78 -20.88 5.59 -23.79
C ALA A 78 -19.42 5.31 -23.37
N TRP A 79 -19.18 4.28 -22.55
CA TRP A 79 -17.84 3.87 -22.13
C TRP A 79 -16.96 3.48 -23.33
N TYR A 80 -17.55 2.79 -24.31
CA TYR A 80 -16.83 2.34 -25.51
C TYR A 80 -16.58 3.51 -26.47
N VAL A 81 -17.59 4.33 -26.71
CA VAL A 81 -17.47 5.53 -27.56
C VAL A 81 -16.36 6.44 -27.04
N ARG A 82 -16.30 6.64 -25.74
CA ARG A 82 -15.24 7.43 -25.10
C ARG A 82 -13.85 6.79 -25.31
N ALA A 83 -13.72 5.46 -25.17
CA ALA A 83 -12.47 4.75 -25.41
C ALA A 83 -11.99 4.80 -26.88
N CYS A 84 -12.89 5.12 -27.81
CA CYS A 84 -12.56 5.32 -29.21
C CYS A 84 -12.12 6.75 -29.53
N GLN A 85 -12.59 7.74 -28.75
CA GLN A 85 -12.37 9.16 -29.02
C GLN A 85 -11.08 9.70 -28.40
N GLU A 86 -10.64 9.16 -27.28
CA GLU A 86 -9.47 9.63 -26.54
C GLU A 86 -8.54 8.51 -26.07
N PRO A 87 -7.23 8.76 -25.95
CA PRO A 87 -6.28 7.80 -25.36
C PRO A 87 -6.65 7.52 -23.91
N CYS A 88 -6.90 6.25 -23.58
CA CYS A 88 -7.28 5.87 -22.24
C CYS A 88 -6.74 4.48 -21.86
N THR A 89 -6.88 4.11 -20.60
CA THR A 89 -6.84 2.71 -20.18
C THR A 89 -8.28 2.21 -20.05
N LEU A 90 -8.66 1.28 -20.88
CA LEU A 90 -9.91 0.55 -20.76
C LEU A 90 -9.69 -0.65 -19.85
N PHE A 91 -10.21 -0.55 -18.62
CA PHE A 91 -10.04 -1.57 -17.60
C PHE A 91 -11.29 -2.44 -17.49
N LEU A 92 -11.16 -3.73 -17.83
CA LEU A 92 -12.23 -4.73 -17.79
C LEU A 92 -12.09 -5.55 -16.50
N ASP A 93 -12.72 -5.09 -15.40
CA ASP A 93 -12.63 -5.77 -14.12
C ASP A 93 -13.61 -6.94 -14.02
N GLU A 94 -13.21 -7.97 -13.29
CA GLU A 94 -13.98 -9.21 -13.07
C GLU A 94 -14.45 -9.87 -14.41
N LEU A 95 -13.60 -9.81 -15.43
CA LEU A 95 -13.97 -10.25 -16.78
C LEU A 95 -14.56 -11.67 -16.82
N ASN A 96 -14.00 -12.63 -16.09
CA ASN A 96 -14.46 -14.02 -16.03
C ASN A 96 -15.74 -14.24 -15.21
N ARG A 97 -16.36 -13.18 -14.68
CA ARG A 97 -17.67 -13.20 -14.01
C ARG A 97 -18.80 -12.66 -14.85
N GLY A 98 -18.50 -12.13 -16.04
CA GLY A 98 -19.50 -11.65 -16.99
C GLY A 98 -20.36 -12.80 -17.50
N LEU A 99 -21.59 -12.48 -17.91
CA LEU A 99 -22.45 -13.40 -18.67
C LEU A 99 -21.78 -13.76 -20.00
N VAL A 100 -22.11 -14.93 -20.55
CA VAL A 100 -21.50 -15.42 -21.81
C VAL A 100 -21.65 -14.41 -22.96
N GLY A 101 -22.82 -13.77 -23.10
CA GLY A 101 -23.04 -12.76 -24.13
C GLY A 101 -22.20 -11.50 -23.91
N VAL A 102 -22.00 -11.08 -22.64
CA VAL A 102 -21.08 -9.98 -22.28
C VAL A 102 -19.65 -10.35 -22.65
N LEU A 103 -19.21 -11.56 -22.30
CA LEU A 103 -17.86 -12.04 -22.64
C LEU A 103 -17.62 -12.05 -24.15
N ASN A 104 -18.58 -12.53 -24.93
CA ASN A 104 -18.46 -12.55 -26.38
C ASN A 104 -18.28 -11.15 -27.01
N GLY A 105 -19.03 -10.16 -26.50
CA GLY A 105 -18.85 -8.76 -26.91
C GLY A 105 -17.50 -8.19 -26.49
N MET A 106 -17.06 -8.46 -25.24
CA MET A 106 -15.73 -8.04 -24.76
C MET A 106 -14.59 -8.70 -25.53
N PHE A 107 -14.78 -9.93 -26.01
CA PHE A 107 -13.80 -10.62 -26.86
C PHE A 107 -13.51 -9.84 -28.12
N GLN A 108 -14.54 -9.32 -28.81
CA GLN A 108 -14.36 -8.50 -30.01
C GLN A 108 -13.52 -7.24 -29.67
N VAL A 109 -13.80 -6.58 -28.57
CA VAL A 109 -13.02 -5.41 -28.11
C VAL A 109 -11.55 -5.76 -27.88
N VAL A 110 -11.27 -6.92 -27.29
CA VAL A 110 -9.90 -7.36 -27.00
C VAL A 110 -9.18 -7.84 -28.25
N LEU A 111 -9.88 -8.61 -29.14
CA LEU A 111 -9.29 -9.22 -30.30
C LEU A 111 -9.05 -8.24 -31.44
N ASP A 112 -10.12 -7.54 -31.82
CA ASP A 112 -10.17 -6.73 -33.04
C ASP A 112 -9.99 -5.24 -32.73
N ARG A 113 -10.05 -4.86 -31.44
CA ARG A 113 -10.05 -3.47 -30.96
C ARG A 113 -11.18 -2.66 -31.63
N GLU A 114 -12.30 -3.33 -31.90
CA GLU A 114 -13.47 -2.72 -32.50
C GLU A 114 -14.75 -3.37 -31.97
N LEU A 115 -15.87 -2.69 -32.09
CA LEU A 115 -17.17 -3.17 -31.64
C LEU A 115 -18.27 -2.61 -32.50
N GLY A 116 -19.25 -3.49 -32.78
CA GLY A 116 -20.51 -3.14 -33.42
C GLY A 116 -20.36 -2.53 -34.79
N ASN A 117 -21.46 -1.96 -35.29
CA ASN A 117 -21.49 -1.18 -36.50
C ASN A 117 -21.78 0.27 -36.13
N GLY A 118 -20.84 1.16 -36.40
CA GLY A 118 -21.05 2.59 -36.26
C GLY A 118 -22.16 3.13 -37.15
N THR A 119 -22.30 4.43 -37.16
CA THR A 119 -23.39 5.11 -37.91
C THR A 119 -23.30 4.97 -39.41
N ASP A 120 -22.15 4.56 -39.94
CA ASP A 120 -21.86 4.34 -41.35
C ASP A 120 -21.78 2.86 -41.73
N GLY A 121 -22.21 1.96 -40.84
CA GLY A 121 -22.15 0.52 -41.04
C GLY A 121 -20.78 -0.11 -40.83
N LYS A 122 -19.77 0.67 -40.42
CA LYS A 122 -18.45 0.18 -40.07
C LYS A 122 -18.29 0.01 -38.55
N PRO A 123 -17.47 -0.95 -38.12
CA PRO A 123 -17.18 -1.08 -36.70
C PRO A 123 -16.45 0.14 -36.19
N MET A 124 -16.78 0.56 -34.97
CA MET A 124 -16.08 1.63 -34.27
C MET A 124 -14.83 1.05 -33.63
N ARG A 125 -13.66 1.70 -33.84
CA ARG A 125 -12.36 1.22 -33.35
C ARG A 125 -11.90 2.01 -32.14
N LEU A 126 -11.28 1.29 -31.20
CA LEU A 126 -10.59 1.93 -30.07
C LEU A 126 -9.51 2.88 -30.58
N HIS A 127 -9.31 3.99 -29.84
CA HIS A 127 -8.21 4.89 -30.12
C HIS A 127 -6.89 4.09 -30.16
N PRO A 128 -5.96 4.34 -31.10
CA PRO A 128 -4.71 3.58 -31.24
C PRO A 128 -3.93 3.47 -29.93
N ASP A 129 -3.90 4.54 -29.13
CA ASP A 129 -3.20 4.59 -27.85
C ASP A 129 -4.03 4.12 -26.65
N THR A 130 -5.27 3.64 -26.86
CA THR A 130 -6.05 3.00 -25.78
C THR A 130 -5.47 1.65 -25.43
N GLN A 131 -5.08 1.46 -24.16
CA GLN A 131 -4.59 0.19 -23.64
C GLN A 131 -5.73 -0.58 -22.98
N VAL A 132 -5.95 -1.84 -23.41
CA VAL A 132 -6.93 -2.73 -22.78
C VAL A 132 -6.25 -3.53 -21.68
N VAL A 133 -6.77 -3.43 -20.46
CA VAL A 133 -6.29 -4.21 -19.30
C VAL A 133 -7.48 -4.93 -18.70
N ALA A 134 -7.41 -6.25 -18.59
CA ALA A 134 -8.44 -7.06 -17.94
C ALA A 134 -7.94 -7.62 -16.61
N ALA A 135 -8.82 -7.76 -15.62
CA ALA A 135 -8.53 -8.44 -14.38
C ALA A 135 -9.52 -9.59 -14.15
N VAL A 136 -8.99 -10.70 -13.64
CA VAL A 136 -9.80 -11.89 -13.30
C VAL A 136 -9.39 -12.43 -11.93
N ASN A 137 -10.37 -12.97 -11.22
CA ASN A 137 -10.10 -13.78 -10.04
C ASN A 137 -9.77 -15.19 -10.52
N TRP A 138 -8.66 -15.73 -9.99
CA TRP A 138 -8.13 -17.02 -10.44
C TRP A 138 -7.79 -17.89 -9.22
N GLY A 139 -8.24 -19.15 -9.23
CA GLY A 139 -8.00 -20.11 -8.16
C GLY A 139 -9.13 -21.14 -8.07
N ALA A 140 -8.88 -22.28 -7.44
CA ALA A 140 -9.82 -23.38 -7.32
C ALA A 140 -11.09 -23.03 -6.50
N ASP A 141 -11.03 -21.97 -5.70
CA ASP A 141 -12.09 -21.55 -4.78
C ASP A 141 -13.14 -20.62 -5.44
N TYR A 142 -12.99 -20.32 -6.75
CA TYR A 142 -13.88 -19.41 -7.45
C TYR A 142 -14.80 -20.13 -8.42
N THR A 143 -16.10 -19.87 -8.30
CA THR A 143 -17.08 -20.18 -9.33
C THR A 143 -16.99 -19.13 -10.43
N VAL A 144 -16.16 -19.38 -11.43
CA VAL A 144 -15.92 -18.45 -12.55
C VAL A 144 -15.95 -19.21 -13.86
N ASN A 145 -16.28 -18.51 -14.94
CA ASN A 145 -16.20 -19.09 -16.27
C ASN A 145 -14.73 -19.36 -16.64
N GLU A 146 -14.46 -20.54 -17.17
CA GLU A 146 -13.17 -20.81 -17.80
C GLU A 146 -13.01 -19.92 -19.03
N MET A 147 -11.83 -19.34 -19.17
CA MET A 147 -11.53 -18.49 -20.32
C MET A 147 -11.07 -19.35 -21.50
N ASP A 148 -11.68 -19.09 -22.66
CA ASP A 148 -11.31 -19.74 -23.90
C ASP A 148 -9.81 -19.59 -24.21
N PRO A 149 -9.09 -20.66 -24.54
CA PRO A 149 -7.68 -20.60 -24.93
C PRO A 149 -7.41 -19.64 -26.10
N ALA A 150 -8.36 -19.52 -27.04
CA ALA A 150 -8.24 -18.56 -28.15
C ALA A 150 -8.25 -17.12 -27.65
N LEU A 151 -9.05 -16.78 -26.63
CA LEU A 151 -9.02 -15.47 -25.98
C LEU A 151 -7.71 -15.26 -25.22
N LEU A 152 -7.29 -16.24 -24.41
CA LEU A 152 -6.03 -16.14 -23.65
C LEU A 152 -4.82 -15.85 -24.55
N SER A 153 -4.79 -16.40 -25.76
CA SER A 153 -3.71 -16.20 -26.73
C SER A 153 -3.55 -14.74 -27.20
N ARG A 154 -4.56 -13.88 -27.00
CA ARG A 154 -4.54 -12.47 -27.39
C ARG A 154 -4.10 -11.53 -26.28
N PHE A 155 -4.03 -12.05 -25.07
CA PHE A 155 -3.53 -11.30 -23.93
C PHE A 155 -2.05 -11.58 -23.65
N TRP A 156 -1.36 -10.58 -23.19
CA TRP A 156 -0.22 -10.80 -22.32
C TRP A 156 -0.76 -11.16 -20.93
N VAL A 157 -0.60 -12.42 -20.53
CA VAL A 157 -1.20 -12.96 -19.30
C VAL A 157 -0.21 -12.97 -18.17
N GLN A 158 -0.58 -12.44 -17.02
CA GLN A 158 0.29 -12.41 -15.86
C GLN A 158 -0.44 -12.75 -14.56
N ASP A 159 0.16 -13.66 -13.79
CA ASP A 159 -0.26 -13.95 -12.42
C ASP A 159 0.29 -12.88 -11.48
N PHE A 160 -0.59 -12.12 -10.85
CA PHE A 160 -0.26 -11.10 -9.86
C PHE A 160 -0.33 -11.69 -8.46
N LYS A 161 0.84 -11.76 -7.82
CA LYS A 161 1.02 -12.27 -6.46
C LYS A 161 1.89 -11.28 -5.69
N PRO A 162 1.32 -10.17 -5.19
CA PRO A 162 2.08 -9.19 -4.44
C PRO A 162 2.67 -9.83 -3.19
N THR A 163 3.89 -9.44 -2.85
CA THR A 163 4.58 -9.87 -1.65
C THR A 163 4.09 -9.11 -0.42
N VAL A 164 4.44 -9.59 0.77
CA VAL A 164 4.22 -8.82 2.01
C VAL A 164 4.96 -7.50 1.95
N GLN A 165 6.16 -7.47 1.37
CA GLN A 165 6.97 -6.26 1.23
C GLN A 165 6.30 -5.22 0.31
N ASP A 166 5.66 -5.64 -0.78
CA ASP A 166 4.86 -4.75 -1.62
C ASP A 166 3.75 -4.07 -0.83
N TRP A 167 3.03 -4.84 0.00
CA TRP A 167 1.97 -4.28 0.84
C TRP A 167 2.52 -3.34 1.90
N LEU A 168 3.64 -3.69 2.57
CA LEU A 168 4.27 -2.84 3.57
C LEU A 168 4.75 -1.51 2.98
N ALA A 169 5.33 -1.54 1.78
CA ALA A 169 5.74 -0.34 1.06
C ALA A 169 4.54 0.54 0.72
N TRP A 170 3.48 -0.05 0.18
CA TRP A 170 2.23 0.63 -0.12
C TRP A 170 1.57 1.22 1.15
N ALA A 171 1.51 0.45 2.22
CA ALA A 171 0.88 0.82 3.48
C ALA A 171 1.51 2.08 4.11
N LYS A 172 2.84 2.19 4.06
CA LYS A 172 3.59 3.36 4.57
C LYS A 172 3.24 4.65 3.83
N VAL A 173 3.09 4.58 2.50
CA VAL A 173 2.77 5.74 1.65
C VAL A 173 1.29 6.12 1.78
N ASN A 174 0.40 5.13 1.95
CA ASN A 174 -1.06 5.36 2.03
C ASN A 174 -1.56 5.58 3.47
N GLY A 175 -0.64 5.77 4.42
CA GLY A 175 -0.95 6.17 5.80
C GLY A 175 -1.72 5.09 6.55
N ILE A 176 -1.42 3.82 6.35
CA ILE A 176 -1.87 2.76 7.26
C ILE A 176 -1.22 3.01 8.62
N ASN A 177 -1.97 2.82 9.70
CA ASN A 177 -1.48 2.98 11.06
C ASN A 177 -0.19 2.18 11.28
N GLU A 178 0.83 2.80 11.85
CA GLU A 178 2.15 2.20 12.02
C GLU A 178 2.11 0.87 12.81
N VAL A 179 1.23 0.77 13.81
CA VAL A 179 1.07 -0.47 14.59
C VAL A 179 0.54 -1.62 13.73
N LEU A 180 -0.35 -1.33 12.77
CA LEU A 180 -0.82 -2.34 11.80
C LEU A 180 0.30 -2.75 10.84
N VAL A 181 1.13 -1.80 10.40
CA VAL A 181 2.30 -2.08 9.55
C VAL A 181 3.29 -2.96 10.31
N ASP A 182 3.61 -2.61 11.54
CA ASP A 182 4.52 -3.39 12.39
C ASP A 182 3.93 -4.77 12.73
N PHE A 183 2.62 -4.84 13.00
CA PHE A 183 1.93 -6.11 13.22
C PHE A 183 2.10 -7.05 12.02
N ILE A 184 1.81 -6.60 10.82
CA ILE A 184 1.93 -7.42 9.60
C ILE A 184 3.40 -7.74 9.29
N GLN A 185 4.32 -6.82 9.53
CA GLN A 185 5.76 -7.07 9.35
C GLN A 185 6.25 -8.20 10.26
N ASN A 186 5.79 -8.24 11.51
CA ASN A 186 6.16 -9.28 12.48
C ASN A 186 5.32 -10.57 12.33
N ASN A 187 4.13 -10.47 11.73
CA ASN A 187 3.19 -11.57 11.58
C ASN A 187 2.66 -11.66 10.13
N PRO A 188 3.51 -11.93 9.14
CA PRO A 188 3.17 -11.87 7.72
C PRO A 188 2.02 -12.81 7.32
N ASN A 189 1.82 -13.89 8.06
CA ASN A 189 0.73 -14.86 7.85
C ASN A 189 -0.66 -14.27 8.10
N HIS A 190 -0.75 -13.13 8.80
CA HIS A 190 -2.01 -12.43 9.03
C HIS A 190 -2.35 -11.41 7.95
N LEU A 191 -1.49 -11.20 6.96
CA LEU A 191 -1.85 -10.36 5.81
C LEU A 191 -2.91 -11.03 4.93
N ARG A 192 -2.77 -12.34 4.74
CA ARG A 192 -3.72 -13.21 4.00
C ARG A 192 -3.57 -14.66 4.46
N PRO A 193 -4.61 -15.49 4.31
CA PRO A 193 -4.54 -16.88 4.73
C PRO A 193 -3.47 -17.65 3.94
N THR A 194 -2.75 -18.52 4.63
CA THR A 194 -1.76 -19.44 4.05
C THR A 194 -2.34 -20.82 3.76
N LYS A 195 -3.54 -21.09 4.25
CA LYS A 195 -4.28 -22.37 4.09
C LYS A 195 -5.57 -22.13 3.35
N ALA A 196 -6.14 -23.20 2.78
CA ALA A 196 -7.47 -23.16 2.20
C ALA A 196 -8.50 -22.60 3.20
N VAL A 197 -9.33 -21.69 2.72
CA VAL A 197 -10.30 -20.97 3.53
C VAL A 197 -11.58 -21.80 3.61
N GLU A 198 -12.08 -22.02 4.84
CA GLU A 198 -13.39 -22.64 5.01
C GLU A 198 -14.49 -21.70 4.44
N PRO A 199 -15.44 -22.26 3.66
CA PRO A 199 -16.53 -21.46 3.11
C PRO A 199 -17.30 -20.71 4.22
N GLY A 200 -17.54 -19.40 3.99
CA GLY A 200 -18.26 -18.56 4.95
C GLY A 200 -17.43 -17.98 6.10
N LYS A 201 -16.18 -18.38 6.29
CA LYS A 201 -15.29 -17.74 7.26
C LYS A 201 -14.68 -16.45 6.70
N LYS A 202 -14.70 -15.41 7.53
CA LYS A 202 -13.96 -14.18 7.24
C LYS A 202 -12.47 -14.40 7.45
N THR A 203 -11.68 -14.03 6.44
CA THR A 203 -10.22 -14.13 6.45
C THR A 203 -9.58 -12.80 6.10
N PRO A 204 -8.35 -12.53 6.55
CA PRO A 204 -7.66 -11.30 6.23
C PRO A 204 -7.24 -11.26 4.75
N ASP A 205 -7.28 -10.07 4.17
CA ASP A 205 -6.66 -9.73 2.89
C ASP A 205 -6.20 -8.26 2.91
N GLN A 206 -5.46 -7.83 1.91
CA GLN A 206 -4.92 -6.47 1.85
C GLN A 206 -6.01 -5.39 1.90
N ARG A 207 -7.13 -5.62 1.21
CA ARG A 207 -8.31 -4.72 1.21
C ARG A 207 -8.99 -4.67 2.57
N ALA A 208 -9.05 -5.82 3.26
CA ALA A 208 -9.65 -5.89 4.59
C ALA A 208 -8.86 -5.07 5.61
N TRP A 209 -7.54 -5.13 5.57
CA TRP A 209 -6.67 -4.32 6.43
C TRP A 209 -6.78 -2.83 6.14
N ASP A 210 -6.89 -2.42 4.88
CA ASP A 210 -7.12 -1.02 4.50
C ASP A 210 -8.47 -0.49 5.01
N LYS A 211 -9.54 -1.26 4.82
CA LYS A 211 -10.86 -0.90 5.36
C LYS A 211 -10.88 -0.84 6.89
N PHE A 212 -10.17 -1.75 7.54
CA PHE A 212 -10.03 -1.75 8.99
C PHE A 212 -9.30 -0.49 9.46
N ASN A 213 -8.19 -0.15 8.82
CA ASN A 213 -7.46 1.10 9.10
C ASN A 213 -8.34 2.35 8.88
N THR A 214 -9.10 2.39 7.80
CA THR A 214 -10.04 3.48 7.54
C THR A 214 -11.08 3.61 8.66
N THR A 215 -11.55 2.49 9.19
CA THR A 215 -12.50 2.46 10.32
C THR A 215 -11.83 2.98 11.61
N LEU A 216 -10.59 2.57 11.90
CA LEU A 216 -9.83 3.10 13.06
C LEU A 216 -9.66 4.63 12.97
N ARG A 217 -9.33 5.14 11.79
CA ARG A 217 -9.24 6.60 11.55
C ARG A 217 -10.58 7.31 11.77
N HIS A 218 -11.67 6.73 11.27
CA HIS A 218 -13.02 7.28 11.49
C HIS A 218 -13.38 7.35 12.98
N MET A 219 -12.91 6.38 13.76
CA MET A 219 -13.09 6.35 15.21
C MET A 219 -12.14 7.30 15.97
N GLY A 220 -11.19 7.94 15.30
CA GLY A 220 -10.16 8.75 15.92
C GLY A 220 -9.17 7.92 16.76
N VAL A 221 -9.03 6.64 16.47
CA VAL A 221 -8.13 5.72 17.22
C VAL A 221 -6.77 5.66 16.55
N ASP A 222 -5.75 6.07 17.28
CA ASP A 222 -4.37 5.74 16.97
C ASP A 222 -3.90 4.62 17.91
N LEU A 223 -3.55 3.47 17.34
CA LEU A 223 -3.12 2.30 18.11
C LEU A 223 -1.78 2.53 18.84
N ALA A 224 -0.94 3.43 18.33
CA ALA A 224 0.32 3.80 18.96
C ALA A 224 0.12 4.51 20.31
N ASP A 225 -0.99 5.24 20.45
CA ASP A 225 -1.32 5.99 21.65
C ASP A 225 -2.04 5.14 22.72
N CYS A 226 -2.38 3.90 22.42
CA CYS A 226 -3.15 3.04 23.33
C CYS A 226 -2.36 2.57 24.57
N GLY A 227 -1.02 2.71 24.58
CA GLY A 227 -0.19 2.42 25.76
C GLY A 227 -0.34 1.01 26.34
N GLY A 228 -0.60 0.02 25.50
CA GLY A 228 -0.86 -1.37 25.94
C GLY A 228 -2.32 -1.65 26.32
N ASN A 229 -3.22 -0.68 26.24
CA ASN A 229 -4.65 -0.84 26.51
C ASN A 229 -5.45 -0.76 25.20
N PRO A 230 -5.65 -1.85 24.48
CA PRO A 230 -6.36 -1.82 23.21
C PRO A 230 -7.80 -1.31 23.41
N PRO A 231 -8.34 -0.50 22.47
CA PRO A 231 -9.72 -0.04 22.54
C PRO A 231 -10.70 -1.22 22.61
N VAL A 232 -11.76 -1.08 23.40
CA VAL A 232 -12.78 -2.16 23.59
C VAL A 232 -13.35 -2.65 22.27
N LEU A 233 -13.51 -1.76 21.29
CA LEU A 233 -14.06 -2.09 19.97
C LEU A 233 -13.02 -2.65 18.99
N LEU A 234 -11.72 -2.71 19.34
CA LEU A 234 -10.67 -3.19 18.44
C LEU A 234 -10.94 -4.63 17.97
N TYR A 235 -11.24 -5.53 18.92
CA TYR A 235 -11.51 -6.92 18.60
C TYR A 235 -12.79 -7.11 17.76
N PRO A 236 -13.99 -6.64 18.19
CA PRO A 236 -15.21 -6.88 17.43
C PRO A 236 -15.20 -6.26 16.04
N ILE A 237 -14.56 -5.10 15.86
CA ILE A 237 -14.41 -4.49 14.54
C ILE A 237 -13.39 -5.28 13.71
N GLY A 238 -12.24 -5.62 14.28
CA GLY A 238 -11.23 -6.45 13.62
C GLY A 238 -11.78 -7.81 13.19
N LEU A 239 -12.57 -8.46 14.03
CA LEU A 239 -13.25 -9.71 13.72
C LEU A 239 -14.06 -9.64 12.42
N GLY A 240 -14.81 -8.55 12.22
CA GLY A 240 -15.62 -8.33 11.02
C GLY A 240 -14.80 -8.11 9.74
N PHE A 241 -13.59 -7.55 9.84
CA PHE A 241 -12.73 -7.28 8.69
C PHE A 241 -11.73 -8.40 8.41
N VAL A 242 -11.00 -8.86 9.41
CA VAL A 242 -9.84 -9.74 9.24
C VAL A 242 -10.01 -11.13 9.85
N GLY A 243 -11.15 -11.40 10.46
CA GLY A 243 -11.46 -12.69 11.05
C GLY A 243 -10.89 -12.91 12.45
N VAL A 244 -11.25 -14.04 13.06
CA VAL A 244 -11.00 -14.34 14.49
C VAL A 244 -9.50 -14.32 14.82
N GLU A 245 -8.71 -15.07 14.06
CA GLU A 245 -7.29 -15.30 14.36
C GLU A 245 -6.48 -14.01 14.26
N ALA A 246 -6.65 -13.26 13.15
CA ALA A 246 -5.93 -12.03 12.94
C ALA A 246 -6.35 -10.92 13.91
N ALA A 247 -7.66 -10.83 14.23
CA ALA A 247 -8.16 -9.86 15.20
C ALA A 247 -7.66 -10.14 16.62
N ALA A 248 -7.66 -11.41 17.06
CA ALA A 248 -7.13 -11.79 18.38
C ALA A 248 -5.63 -11.54 18.47
N ALA A 249 -4.85 -11.94 17.45
CA ALA A 249 -3.41 -11.71 17.40
C ALA A 249 -3.07 -10.22 17.41
N LEU A 250 -3.85 -9.37 16.69
CA LEU A 250 -3.65 -7.92 16.72
C LEU A 250 -3.91 -7.33 18.11
N VAL A 251 -4.99 -7.76 18.80
CA VAL A 251 -5.28 -7.27 20.16
C VAL A 251 -4.13 -7.61 21.11
N ASP A 252 -3.59 -8.83 21.04
CA ASP A 252 -2.47 -9.23 21.87
C ASP A 252 -1.18 -8.50 21.47
N PHE A 253 -0.98 -8.22 20.19
CA PHE A 253 0.12 -7.39 19.71
C PHE A 253 0.03 -5.98 20.28
N VAL A 254 -1.14 -5.33 20.23
CA VAL A 254 -1.35 -3.97 20.76
C VAL A 254 -1.14 -3.92 22.28
N LYS A 255 -1.57 -4.94 23.04
CA LYS A 255 -1.30 -5.03 24.49
C LYS A 255 0.20 -4.99 24.81
N ASN A 256 1.01 -5.63 23.96
CA ASN A 256 2.44 -5.74 24.17
C ASN A 256 3.24 -4.73 23.31
N TYR A 257 2.53 -3.90 22.54
CA TYR A 257 3.15 -2.97 21.62
C TYR A 257 3.87 -1.86 22.40
N GLN A 258 5.18 -1.90 22.32
CA GLN A 258 6.01 -0.78 22.72
C GLN A 258 6.41 -0.06 21.44
N SER A 259 5.86 1.12 21.22
CA SER A 259 6.22 1.94 20.07
C SER A 259 7.74 2.05 19.98
N VAL A 260 8.27 1.63 18.85
CA VAL A 260 9.71 1.76 18.60
C VAL A 260 10.00 3.23 18.37
N ILE A 261 10.52 3.90 19.39
CA ILE A 261 10.90 5.30 19.29
C ILE A 261 11.98 5.44 18.22
N THR A 262 11.70 6.29 17.23
CA THR A 262 12.59 6.56 16.10
C THR A 262 13.52 7.73 16.41
N ALA A 263 14.55 7.94 15.55
CA ALA A 263 15.38 9.14 15.64
C ALA A 263 14.56 10.41 15.39
N GLU A 264 13.59 10.34 14.47
CA GLU A 264 12.70 11.46 14.15
C GLU A 264 11.78 11.83 15.32
N ASP A 265 11.31 10.85 16.09
CA ASP A 265 10.53 11.11 17.30
C ASP A 265 11.34 11.90 18.34
N ILE A 266 12.62 11.58 18.47
CA ILE A 266 13.52 12.32 19.37
C ILE A 266 13.79 13.72 18.85
N LEU A 267 14.08 13.86 17.55
CA LEU A 267 14.56 15.11 16.96
C LEU A 267 13.42 16.09 16.65
N VAL A 268 12.27 15.59 16.17
CA VAL A 268 11.15 16.42 15.70
C VAL A 268 9.97 16.38 16.65
N ASN A 269 9.61 15.19 17.14
CA ASN A 269 8.37 14.95 17.88
C ASN A 269 8.60 14.80 19.40
N TRP A 270 9.67 15.36 19.96
CA TRP A 270 10.07 15.17 21.34
C TRP A 270 8.94 15.29 22.36
N LYS A 271 8.06 16.28 22.21
CA LYS A 271 6.94 16.50 23.15
C LYS A 271 6.01 15.29 23.27
N LYS A 272 5.85 14.51 22.19
CA LYS A 272 5.00 13.31 22.17
C LYS A 272 5.64 12.12 22.88
N VAL A 273 6.97 12.01 22.83
CA VAL A 273 7.68 10.83 23.32
C VAL A 273 8.43 11.04 24.63
N ALA A 274 8.56 12.28 25.10
CA ALA A 274 9.37 12.64 26.27
C ALA A 274 9.04 11.85 27.54
N ALA A 275 7.74 11.64 27.83
CA ALA A 275 7.29 10.86 28.98
C ALA A 275 7.69 9.38 28.82
N LYS A 276 7.43 8.79 27.64
CA LYS A 276 7.76 7.38 27.33
C LYS A 276 9.26 7.13 27.42
N VAL A 277 10.09 8.07 26.92
CA VAL A 277 11.56 7.94 26.89
C VAL A 277 12.17 7.93 28.30
N LYS A 278 11.63 8.71 29.24
CA LYS A 278 12.14 8.75 30.62
C LYS A 278 12.11 7.40 31.29
N ASP A 279 11.03 6.63 31.08
CA ASP A 279 10.77 5.36 31.75
C ASP A 279 11.38 4.15 31.02
N LEU A 280 12.04 4.37 29.86
CA LEU A 280 12.66 3.29 29.11
C LEU A 280 13.89 2.69 29.83
N PRO A 281 14.05 1.35 29.78
CA PRO A 281 15.27 0.71 30.24
C PRO A 281 16.49 1.11 29.37
N THR A 282 17.68 1.00 29.96
CA THR A 282 18.95 1.42 29.33
C THR A 282 19.17 0.80 27.94
N GLU A 283 18.86 -0.48 27.76
CA GLU A 283 19.00 -1.18 26.48
C GLU A 283 18.17 -0.53 25.37
N LYS A 284 16.94 -0.13 25.67
CA LYS A 284 16.07 0.57 24.73
C LYS A 284 16.60 1.96 24.39
N LYS A 285 17.14 2.68 25.39
CA LYS A 285 17.78 3.98 25.17
C LYS A 285 19.01 3.87 24.28
N LEU A 286 19.83 2.81 24.43
CA LEU A 286 20.95 2.53 23.54
C LEU A 286 20.51 2.26 22.11
N SER A 287 19.43 1.50 21.89
CA SER A 287 18.85 1.29 20.56
C SER A 287 18.41 2.60 19.89
N ILE A 288 17.82 3.54 20.65
CA ILE A 288 17.46 4.87 20.14
C ILE A 288 18.73 5.66 19.76
N ILE A 289 19.78 5.60 20.58
CA ILE A 289 21.06 6.26 20.32
C ILE A 289 21.65 5.80 18.98
N GLU A 290 21.64 4.51 18.68
CA GLU A 290 22.14 4.01 17.39
C GLU A 290 21.31 4.56 16.20
N LYS A 291 19.98 4.65 16.32
CA LYS A 291 19.13 5.26 15.29
C LYS A 291 19.43 6.75 15.10
N VAL A 292 19.64 7.50 16.20
CA VAL A 292 20.03 8.93 16.12
C VAL A 292 21.37 9.09 15.43
N LYS A 293 22.34 8.21 15.72
CA LYS A 293 23.64 8.18 15.06
C LYS A 293 23.53 7.97 13.55
N ASP A 294 22.70 7.00 13.13
CA ASP A 294 22.51 6.72 11.70
C ASP A 294 21.77 7.88 11.00
N HIS A 295 20.80 8.49 11.65
CA HIS A 295 20.14 9.69 11.16
C HIS A 295 21.12 10.88 11.04
N CYS A 296 22.05 11.02 11.98
CA CYS A 296 23.09 12.06 11.99
C CYS A 296 24.01 11.99 10.77
N LYS A 297 24.37 10.77 10.33
CA LYS A 297 25.20 10.56 9.13
C LYS A 297 24.54 11.07 7.86
N ALA A 298 23.22 10.86 7.76
CA ALA A 298 22.45 11.12 6.54
C ALA A 298 21.91 12.56 6.46
N ASN A 299 21.69 13.22 7.62
CA ASN A 299 20.92 14.46 7.68
C ASN A 299 21.64 15.55 8.49
N LYS A 300 21.51 16.80 8.03
CA LYS A 300 21.88 17.99 8.79
C LYS A 300 20.69 18.38 9.68
N TRP A 301 20.96 18.68 10.96
CA TRP A 301 19.95 19.08 11.94
C TRP A 301 19.78 20.59 12.00
N ASP A 302 18.57 21.03 12.24
CA ASP A 302 18.25 22.41 12.60
C ASP A 302 18.40 22.66 14.12
N LEU A 303 18.19 23.90 14.53
CA LEU A 303 18.36 24.30 15.94
C LEU A 303 17.33 23.63 16.85
N ASP A 304 16.11 23.41 16.38
CA ASP A 304 15.04 22.78 17.18
C ASP A 304 15.33 21.28 17.37
N GLN A 305 15.83 20.62 16.34
CA GLN A 305 16.26 19.22 16.41
C GLN A 305 17.42 19.03 17.40
N VAL A 306 18.42 19.94 17.37
CA VAL A 306 19.54 19.89 18.32
C VAL A 306 19.05 20.18 19.75
N ALA A 307 18.11 21.11 19.94
CA ALA A 307 17.51 21.37 21.25
C ALA A 307 16.71 20.18 21.79
N ASN A 308 15.98 19.46 20.92
CA ASN A 308 15.28 18.24 21.30
C ASN A 308 16.26 17.11 21.64
N LEU A 309 17.35 16.96 20.89
CA LEU A 309 18.40 16.00 21.20
C LEU A 309 19.04 16.31 22.58
N ARG A 310 19.23 17.58 22.89
CA ARG A 310 19.69 18.00 24.25
C ARG A 310 18.73 17.53 25.34
N ARG A 311 17.43 17.70 25.15
CA ARG A 311 16.40 17.22 26.10
C ARG A 311 16.43 15.69 26.26
N PHE A 312 16.64 14.95 25.17
CA PHE A 312 16.85 13.52 25.22
C PHE A 312 18.11 13.15 26.02
N PHE A 313 19.23 13.82 25.75
CA PHE A 313 20.49 13.66 26.47
C PHE A 313 20.33 13.82 27.99
N ASP A 314 19.49 14.74 28.44
CA ASP A 314 19.20 14.95 29.85
C ASP A 314 18.51 13.77 30.53
N THR A 315 17.82 12.92 29.77
CA THR A 315 17.18 11.69 30.29
C THR A 315 18.11 10.51 30.40
N LEU A 316 19.36 10.63 29.93
CA LEU A 316 20.31 9.54 29.84
C LEU A 316 21.21 9.43 31.10
N THR A 317 21.66 8.21 31.41
CA THR A 317 22.73 7.94 32.35
C THR A 317 24.10 8.36 31.81
N GLY A 318 25.13 8.45 32.64
CA GLY A 318 26.46 8.88 32.20
C GLY A 318 27.06 8.06 31.04
N GLU A 319 26.90 6.73 31.07
CA GLU A 319 27.36 5.84 29.98
C GLU A 319 26.59 6.09 28.68
N CYS A 320 25.26 6.22 28.75
CA CYS A 320 24.44 6.53 27.60
C CYS A 320 24.71 7.93 27.05
N LYS A 321 25.01 8.92 27.91
CA LYS A 321 25.44 10.27 27.50
C LYS A 321 26.71 10.21 26.65
N MET A 322 27.70 9.45 27.11
CA MET A 322 28.95 9.24 26.36
C MET A 322 28.71 8.47 25.05
N SER A 323 27.85 7.44 25.08
CA SER A 323 27.51 6.66 23.87
C SER A 323 26.87 7.56 22.82
N LEU A 324 25.89 8.41 23.19
CA LEU A 324 25.24 9.37 22.27
C LEU A 324 26.27 10.38 21.72
N TYR A 325 27.09 10.98 22.58
CA TYR A 325 28.09 11.95 22.17
C TYR A 325 29.11 11.34 21.19
N ASN A 326 29.65 10.17 21.51
CA ASN A 326 30.58 9.45 20.66
C ASN A 326 29.91 9.00 19.34
N GLY A 327 28.62 8.67 19.37
CA GLY A 327 27.85 8.33 18.17
C GLY A 327 27.73 9.52 17.21
N VAL A 328 27.42 10.72 17.72
CA VAL A 328 27.39 11.97 16.94
C VAL A 328 28.78 12.33 16.42
N LEU A 329 29.82 12.18 17.23
CA LEU A 329 31.21 12.41 16.83
C LEU A 329 31.62 11.44 15.68
N ALA A 330 31.35 10.16 15.82
CA ALA A 330 31.69 9.13 14.84
C ALA A 330 30.84 9.22 13.55
N SER A 331 29.75 9.98 13.52
CA SER A 331 28.93 10.19 12.33
C SER A 331 29.67 10.95 11.21
N GLY A 332 30.73 11.71 11.55
CA GLY A 332 31.48 12.55 10.61
C GLY A 332 30.75 13.87 10.25
N ASN A 333 29.56 14.11 10.76
CA ASN A 333 28.81 15.36 10.48
C ASN A 333 29.26 16.48 11.42
N THR A 334 30.25 17.26 10.99
CA THR A 334 30.86 18.33 11.79
C THR A 334 29.88 19.43 12.20
N ALA A 335 28.89 19.76 11.35
CA ALA A 335 27.89 20.78 11.66
C ALA A 335 26.98 20.35 12.82
N ASN A 336 26.48 19.11 12.81
CA ASN A 336 25.68 18.56 13.88
C ASN A 336 26.48 18.43 15.17
N LEU A 337 27.73 17.96 15.06
CA LEU A 337 28.65 17.84 16.19
C LEU A 337 28.88 19.19 16.87
N THR A 338 29.23 20.22 16.11
CA THR A 338 29.51 21.56 16.66
C THR A 338 28.31 22.14 17.37
N ALA A 339 27.11 22.03 16.77
CA ALA A 339 25.87 22.51 17.38
C ALA A 339 25.54 21.74 18.67
N PHE A 340 25.64 20.42 18.66
CA PHE A 340 25.36 19.59 19.86
C PHE A 340 26.41 19.75 20.94
N HIS A 341 27.71 19.76 20.57
CA HIS A 341 28.82 19.95 21.54
C HIS A 341 28.65 21.25 22.33
N GLY A 342 28.27 22.36 21.67
CA GLY A 342 28.03 23.63 22.34
C GLY A 342 27.01 23.58 23.49
N LEU A 343 26.07 22.61 23.43
CA LEU A 343 25.02 22.43 24.44
C LEU A 343 25.38 21.45 25.57
N VAL A 344 26.36 20.56 25.37
CA VAL A 344 26.62 19.43 26.28
C VAL A 344 28.06 19.36 26.81
N LYS A 345 28.96 20.29 26.38
CA LYS A 345 30.39 20.23 26.66
C LYS A 345 30.73 20.10 28.16
N ASP A 346 30.07 20.89 29.02
CA ASP A 346 30.38 20.93 30.44
C ASP A 346 29.98 19.62 31.16
N GLU A 347 28.88 19.03 30.74
CA GLU A 347 28.41 17.73 31.27
C GLU A 347 29.28 16.57 30.81
N ILE A 348 29.71 16.56 29.53
CA ILE A 348 30.62 15.56 29.00
C ILE A 348 31.96 15.61 29.73
N MET A 349 32.51 16.81 29.97
CA MET A 349 33.73 16.98 30.77
C MET A 349 33.53 16.48 32.20
N GLY A 350 32.38 16.71 32.81
CA GLY A 350 32.04 16.18 34.14
C GLY A 350 32.01 14.64 34.17
N VAL A 351 31.44 13.98 33.18
CA VAL A 351 31.40 12.51 33.05
C VAL A 351 32.81 11.94 32.91
N ILE A 352 33.65 12.55 32.07
CA ILE A 352 35.06 12.13 31.87
C ILE A 352 35.85 12.25 33.17
N ASN A 353 35.75 13.36 33.86
CA ASN A 353 36.45 13.60 35.14
C ASN A 353 36.02 12.60 36.21
N ALA A 354 34.71 12.31 36.31
CA ALA A 354 34.19 11.32 37.25
C ALA A 354 34.73 9.90 36.94
N ALA A 355 34.76 9.49 35.66
CA ALA A 355 35.32 8.21 35.25
C ALA A 355 36.82 8.09 35.57
N GLN A 356 37.59 9.16 35.35
CA GLN A 356 39.02 9.22 35.71
C GLN A 356 39.26 9.15 37.23
N ALA A 357 38.39 9.76 38.03
CA ALA A 357 38.48 9.73 39.48
C ALA A 357 38.23 8.29 40.04
N VAL A 358 37.28 7.56 39.44
CA VAL A 358 37.02 6.15 39.78
C VAL A 358 38.23 5.25 39.38
N ALA A 359 38.76 5.45 38.18
CA ALA A 359 39.94 4.66 37.71
C ALA A 359 41.19 4.90 38.55
N LYS A 360 41.33 6.09 39.20
CA LYS A 360 42.45 6.38 40.14
C LYS A 360 42.24 5.77 41.51
N LYS A 361 41.01 5.43 41.91
CA LYS A 361 40.72 4.79 43.21
C LYS A 361 40.83 3.25 43.15
N THR A 362 40.88 2.69 41.97
CA THR A 362 40.92 1.24 41.72
C THR A 362 42.35 0.73 41.41
N LYS A 363 43.32 1.63 41.34
CA LYS A 363 44.76 1.37 41.32
C LYS A 363 45.34 1.68 42.72
#